data_d6f7cc822701fb65cc1f8fa37d4e1f09
#
_entry.id   d6f7cc822701fb65cc1f8fa37d4e1f09
#
_cell.length_a   1.000
_cell.length_b   1.000
_cell.length_c   1.000
_cell.angle_alpha   90.00
_cell.angle_beta   90.00
_cell.angle_gamma   90.00
#
_symmetry.space_group_name_H-M   'P 1'
#
loop_
_entity.id
_entity.type
_entity.pdbx_description
1 polymer ?
#
loop_
_entity_poly.entity_id
_entity_poly.type
_entity_poly.pdbx_seq_one_letter_code
_entity_poly.pdbx_strand_id
1 'polypeptide(L)'
;LLICAVAGVGTQELILSELLFRANESVIDYEQRFSNAVAEENYTQRIIRADGSIAGERQLRSDVLLILLPGADSWLGFRDVFEVDGKPVRDRDLRLQALFLDEVRLAVDQALEISQESARYNIGQVKRTVNLPTIALSFLHPLNQHRFAFEKIGELSIDKRQTWAIRYHERVQPTVVQTQSG
;
A
#
# COMPACT_ATOMS: atom_id res chain seq x y z
N LEU A 1 8.89 -3.43 9.10
CA LEU A 1 8.56 -4.63 9.87
C LEU A 1 7.28 -5.22 9.29
N LEU A 2 7.37 -6.44 8.81
CA LEU A 2 6.23 -7.19 8.29
C LEU A 2 5.78 -8.22 9.32
N ILE A 3 4.49 -8.38 9.50
CA ILE A 3 3.92 -9.32 10.45
C ILE A 3 3.00 -10.28 9.69
N CYS A 4 3.34 -11.58 9.70
CA CYS A 4 2.55 -12.63 9.06
C CYS A 4 1.87 -13.51 10.11
N ALA A 5 0.58 -13.80 9.96
CA ALA A 5 -0.16 -14.70 10.82
C ALA A 5 -0.02 -16.15 10.33
N VAL A 6 0.33 -17.06 11.22
CA VAL A 6 0.37 -18.50 10.95
C VAL A 6 -0.80 -19.16 11.69
N ALA A 7 -1.78 -19.70 10.92
CA ALA A 7 -2.83 -20.49 11.50
C ALA A 7 -2.29 -21.91 11.76
N GLY A 8 -2.18 -22.29 13.05
CA GLY A 8 -1.66 -23.59 13.43
C GLY A 8 -2.64 -24.74 13.14
N VAL A 9 -2.21 -25.67 12.29
CA VAL A 9 -2.71 -27.03 12.26
C VAL A 9 -1.50 -27.95 12.07
N GLY A 10 -1.13 -28.66 13.13
CA GLY A 10 -0.11 -29.73 13.09
C GLY A 10 1.33 -29.22 13.19
N THR A 11 2.09 -29.83 14.07
CA THR A 11 3.47 -29.51 14.46
C THR A 11 4.52 -29.79 13.37
N GLN A 12 4.40 -29.18 12.21
CA GLN A 12 5.50 -29.07 11.26
C GLN A 12 6.08 -27.66 11.41
N GLU A 13 7.35 -27.57 11.81
CA GLU A 13 8.05 -26.27 11.93
C GLU A 13 8.08 -25.61 10.55
N LEU A 14 7.30 -24.57 10.37
CA LEU A 14 7.24 -23.81 9.13
C LEU A 14 8.59 -23.15 8.91
N ILE A 15 9.25 -23.41 7.80
CA ILE A 15 10.49 -22.70 7.44
C ILE A 15 10.14 -21.35 6.78
N LEU A 16 11.04 -20.40 6.90
CA LEU A 16 10.82 -19.03 6.38
C LEU A 16 10.49 -19.01 4.88
N SER A 17 11.15 -19.87 4.08
CA SER A 17 10.89 -19.96 2.64
C SER A 17 9.46 -20.41 2.33
N GLU A 18 8.91 -21.34 3.09
CA GLU A 18 7.53 -21.78 2.91
C GLU A 18 6.53 -20.70 3.32
N LEU A 19 6.82 -19.97 4.42
CA LEU A 19 6.00 -18.82 4.81
C LEU A 19 5.97 -17.76 3.73
N LEU A 20 7.12 -17.44 3.14
CA LEU A 20 7.24 -16.47 2.06
C LEU A 20 6.52 -16.93 0.79
N PHE A 21 6.57 -18.21 0.47
CA PHE A 21 5.81 -18.78 -0.65
C PHE A 21 4.29 -18.64 -0.43
N ARG A 22 3.78 -18.99 0.74
CA ARG A 22 2.35 -18.82 1.08
C ARG A 22 1.94 -17.34 1.12
N ALA A 23 2.84 -16.46 1.54
CA ALA A 23 2.61 -15.02 1.48
C ALA A 23 2.47 -14.52 0.04
N ASN A 24 3.30 -15.04 -0.88
CA ASN A 24 3.17 -14.77 -2.32
C ASN A 24 1.77 -15.15 -2.84
N GLU A 25 1.35 -16.40 -2.61
CA GLU A 25 0.04 -16.89 -3.05
C GLU A 25 -1.10 -16.02 -2.48
N SER A 26 -0.97 -15.64 -1.20
CA SER A 26 -1.96 -14.78 -0.54
C SER A 26 -2.02 -13.38 -1.15
N VAL A 27 -0.88 -12.82 -1.59
CA VAL A 27 -0.84 -11.51 -2.26
C VAL A 27 -1.51 -11.61 -3.62
N ILE A 28 -1.21 -12.63 -4.42
CA ILE A 28 -1.85 -12.84 -5.73
C ILE A 28 -3.37 -13.02 -5.58
N ASP A 29 -3.83 -13.85 -4.63
CA ASP A 29 -5.26 -14.05 -4.37
C ASP A 29 -5.93 -12.74 -3.92
N TYR A 30 -5.25 -11.95 -3.06
CA TYR A 30 -5.73 -10.64 -2.66
C TYR A 30 -5.87 -9.70 -3.86
N GLU A 31 -4.86 -9.64 -4.73
CA GLU A 31 -4.88 -8.84 -5.94
C GLU A 31 -6.04 -9.19 -6.87
N GLN A 32 -6.30 -10.48 -7.07
CA GLN A 32 -7.41 -10.94 -7.90
C GLN A 32 -8.78 -10.58 -7.30
N ARG A 33 -8.93 -10.69 -5.98
CA ARG A 33 -10.20 -10.38 -5.29
C ARG A 33 -10.50 -8.91 -5.22
N PHE A 34 -9.47 -8.08 -5.11
CA PHE A 34 -9.59 -6.63 -4.98
C PHE A 34 -9.33 -5.89 -6.29
N SER A 35 -9.26 -6.59 -7.43
CA SER A 35 -9.21 -5.96 -8.74
C SER A 35 -10.49 -5.15 -9.00
N ASN A 36 -10.33 -3.93 -9.50
CA ASN A 36 -11.43 -2.97 -9.76
C ASN A 36 -12.23 -2.60 -8.49
N ALA A 37 -11.56 -2.55 -7.34
CA ALA A 37 -12.17 -2.12 -6.09
C ALA A 37 -12.02 -0.63 -5.88
N VAL A 38 -13.07 0.00 -5.36
CA VAL A 38 -13.04 1.36 -4.82
C VAL A 38 -13.36 1.27 -3.34
N ALA A 39 -12.49 1.83 -2.51
CA ALA A 39 -12.67 1.87 -1.06
C ALA A 39 -12.51 3.29 -0.53
N GLU A 40 -13.43 3.71 0.33
CA GLU A 40 -13.25 4.95 1.07
C GLU A 40 -12.20 4.75 2.17
N GLU A 41 -11.25 5.68 2.23
CA GLU A 41 -10.16 5.67 3.20
C GLU A 41 -10.23 6.90 4.10
N ASN A 42 -10.08 6.69 5.40
CA ASN A 42 -9.80 7.73 6.38
C ASN A 42 -8.31 7.64 6.76
N TYR A 43 -7.53 8.62 6.35
CA TYR A 43 -6.09 8.62 6.50
C TYR A 43 -5.62 9.75 7.41
N THR A 44 -5.02 9.41 8.55
CA THR A 44 -4.42 10.37 9.47
C THR A 44 -2.91 10.39 9.29
N GLN A 45 -2.36 11.56 9.01
CA GLN A 45 -0.92 11.80 8.90
C GLN A 45 -0.46 12.60 10.11
N ARG A 46 0.68 12.21 10.69
CA ARG A 46 1.28 12.90 11.84
C ARG A 46 2.76 13.19 11.60
N ILE A 47 3.17 14.40 11.94
CA ILE A 47 4.59 14.75 12.07
C ILE A 47 4.97 14.56 13.54
N ILE A 48 5.89 13.64 13.80
CA ILE A 48 6.37 13.32 15.14
C ILE A 48 7.76 13.91 15.33
N ARG A 49 7.97 14.67 16.41
CA ARG A 49 9.29 15.20 16.79
C ARG A 49 10.16 14.11 17.40
N ALA A 50 11.44 14.41 17.56
CA ALA A 50 12.40 13.49 18.17
C ALA A 50 12.06 13.12 19.62
N ASP A 51 11.34 13.98 20.34
CA ASP A 51 10.86 13.76 21.72
C ASP A 51 9.55 12.93 21.77
N GLY A 52 9.03 12.49 20.60
CA GLY A 52 7.78 11.74 20.48
C GLY A 52 6.51 12.60 20.46
N SER A 53 6.60 13.93 20.61
CA SER A 53 5.44 14.82 20.53
C SER A 53 4.95 15.01 19.10
N ILE A 54 3.64 15.25 18.91
CA ILE A 54 3.03 15.52 17.62
C ILE A 54 3.27 16.98 17.25
N ALA A 55 3.98 17.22 16.15
CA ALA A 55 4.23 18.55 15.60
C ALA A 55 3.10 19.05 14.68
N GLY A 56 2.39 18.13 14.09
CA GLY A 56 1.26 18.43 13.20
C GLY A 56 0.48 17.17 12.87
N GLU A 57 -0.81 17.34 12.63
CA GLU A 57 -1.72 16.29 12.19
C GLU A 57 -2.55 16.78 11.02
N ARG A 58 -2.89 15.89 10.12
CA ARG A 58 -3.81 16.13 9.01
C ARG A 58 -4.67 14.90 8.80
N GLN A 59 -5.96 15.12 8.56
CA GLN A 59 -6.92 14.10 8.22
C GLN A 59 -7.29 14.21 6.75
N LEU A 60 -7.21 13.11 6.03
CA LEU A 60 -7.64 13.02 4.63
C LEU A 60 -8.77 11.99 4.54
N ARG A 61 -9.81 12.31 3.75
CA ARG A 61 -10.73 11.31 3.23
C ARG A 61 -10.53 11.20 1.73
N SER A 62 -10.42 9.97 1.28
CA SER A 62 -10.07 9.67 -0.11
C SER A 62 -10.76 8.40 -0.58
N ASP A 63 -10.92 8.30 -1.89
CA ASP A 63 -11.19 7.03 -2.55
C ASP A 63 -9.84 6.40 -2.91
N VAL A 64 -9.62 5.16 -2.48
CA VAL A 64 -8.51 4.32 -2.92
C VAL A 64 -9.04 3.40 -4.01
N LEU A 65 -8.46 3.51 -5.17
CA LEU A 65 -8.83 2.72 -6.33
C LEU A 65 -7.71 1.72 -6.63
N LEU A 66 -8.10 0.47 -6.83
CA LEU A 66 -7.22 -0.62 -7.22
C LEU A 66 -7.74 -1.16 -8.55
N ILE A 67 -6.98 -0.96 -9.63
CA ILE A 67 -7.37 -1.32 -10.99
C ILE A 67 -6.36 -2.31 -11.54
N LEU A 68 -6.82 -3.49 -11.95
CA LEU A 68 -6.02 -4.43 -12.70
C LEU A 68 -6.11 -4.08 -14.19
N LEU A 69 -4.99 -3.65 -14.75
CA LEU A 69 -4.93 -3.31 -16.17
C LEU A 69 -4.87 -4.59 -17.01
N PRO A 70 -5.61 -4.68 -18.13
CA PRO A 70 -5.53 -5.81 -19.05
C PRO A 70 -4.09 -6.01 -19.54
N GLY A 71 -3.54 -7.22 -19.33
CA GLY A 71 -2.18 -7.57 -19.72
C GLY A 71 -1.07 -7.04 -18.80
N ALA A 72 -1.42 -6.44 -17.67
CA ALA A 72 -0.45 -6.08 -16.63
C ALA A 72 -0.33 -7.18 -15.59
N ASP A 73 0.90 -7.43 -15.12
CA ASP A 73 1.18 -8.41 -14.05
C ASP A 73 0.93 -7.82 -12.65
N SER A 74 0.47 -6.59 -12.56
CA SER A 74 0.20 -5.90 -11.30
C SER A 74 -0.89 -4.85 -11.45
N TRP A 75 -1.51 -4.50 -10.34
CA TRP A 75 -2.53 -3.46 -10.30
C TRP A 75 -1.93 -2.05 -10.20
N LEU A 76 -2.67 -1.12 -10.77
CA LEU A 76 -2.47 0.30 -10.55
C LEU A 76 -3.32 0.70 -9.34
N GLY A 77 -2.67 1.16 -8.29
CA GLY A 77 -3.35 1.72 -7.13
C GLY A 77 -3.14 3.22 -7.07
N PHE A 78 -4.18 3.97 -6.81
CA PHE A 78 -4.09 5.41 -6.61
C PHE A 78 -5.13 5.91 -5.61
N ARG A 79 -4.88 7.09 -5.07
CA ARG A 79 -5.74 7.74 -4.08
C ARG A 79 -6.27 9.05 -4.65
N ASP A 80 -7.57 9.23 -4.63
CA ASP A 80 -8.24 10.49 -4.93
C ASP A 80 -8.74 11.14 -3.63
N VAL A 81 -8.06 12.20 -3.19
CA VAL A 81 -8.43 12.93 -1.98
C VAL A 81 -9.58 13.87 -2.30
N PHE A 82 -10.70 13.71 -1.60
CA PHE A 82 -11.88 14.56 -1.75
C PHE A 82 -12.17 15.47 -0.53
N GLU A 83 -11.57 15.16 0.65
CA GLU A 83 -11.75 15.97 1.86
C GLU A 83 -10.42 16.07 2.64
N VAL A 84 -10.11 17.26 3.16
CA VAL A 84 -8.93 17.56 3.95
C VAL A 84 -9.34 18.31 5.21
N ASP A 85 -9.00 17.78 6.39
CA ASP A 85 -9.32 18.36 7.70
C ASP A 85 -10.80 18.77 7.82
N GLY A 86 -11.72 17.91 7.35
CA GLY A 86 -13.18 18.11 7.36
C GLY A 86 -13.69 19.08 6.29
N LYS A 87 -12.85 19.52 5.35
CA LYS A 87 -13.24 20.43 4.26
C LYS A 87 -13.18 19.71 2.92
N PRO A 88 -14.28 19.69 2.14
CA PRO A 88 -14.25 19.15 0.80
C PRO A 88 -13.28 19.96 -0.09
N VAL A 89 -12.46 19.27 -0.86
CA VAL A 89 -11.48 19.87 -1.78
C VAL A 89 -11.79 19.57 -3.24
N ARG A 90 -12.75 18.66 -3.49
CA ARG A 90 -13.17 18.23 -4.82
C ARG A 90 -14.60 17.72 -4.84
N ASP A 91 -15.18 17.72 -6.03
CA ASP A 91 -16.43 17.01 -6.30
C ASP A 91 -16.10 15.52 -6.55
N ARG A 92 -16.43 14.70 -5.54
CA ARG A 92 -16.17 13.25 -5.53
C ARG A 92 -16.95 12.53 -6.62
N ASP A 93 -18.24 12.85 -6.76
CA ASP A 93 -19.15 12.09 -7.61
C ASP A 93 -18.82 12.29 -9.08
N LEU A 94 -18.53 13.52 -9.49
CA LEU A 94 -18.12 13.83 -10.87
C LEU A 94 -16.81 13.12 -11.26
N ARG A 95 -15.87 13.02 -10.33
CA ARG A 95 -14.56 12.39 -10.62
C ARG A 95 -14.64 10.87 -10.71
N LEU A 96 -15.36 10.24 -9.80
CA LEU A 96 -15.57 8.79 -9.86
C LEU A 96 -16.32 8.41 -11.15
N GLN A 97 -17.33 9.19 -11.52
CA GLN A 97 -18.08 8.95 -12.74
C GLN A 97 -17.19 9.05 -13.99
N ALA A 98 -16.32 10.06 -14.07
CA ALA A 98 -15.40 10.24 -15.20
C ALA A 98 -14.43 9.05 -15.35
N LEU A 99 -13.86 8.56 -14.22
CA LEU A 99 -12.91 7.43 -14.22
C LEU A 99 -13.49 6.11 -14.77
N PHE A 100 -14.81 5.90 -14.59
CA PHE A 100 -15.45 4.65 -15.02
C PHE A 100 -16.09 4.73 -16.40
N LEU A 101 -16.21 5.92 -16.99
CA LEU A 101 -16.82 6.12 -18.32
C LEU A 101 -15.79 6.19 -19.45
N ASP A 102 -14.51 6.42 -19.16
CA ASP A 102 -13.46 6.59 -20.14
C ASP A 102 -12.78 5.26 -20.53
N GLU A 103 -12.17 5.24 -21.72
CA GLU A 103 -11.39 4.08 -22.17
C GLU A 103 -10.20 3.80 -21.25
N VAL A 104 -9.85 2.52 -21.05
CA VAL A 104 -8.81 2.03 -20.12
C VAL A 104 -7.47 2.78 -20.24
N ARG A 105 -7.11 3.24 -21.42
CA ARG A 105 -5.85 3.96 -21.65
C ARG A 105 -5.88 5.39 -21.09
N LEU A 106 -7.01 6.08 -21.24
CA LEU A 106 -7.25 7.37 -20.61
C LEU A 106 -7.31 7.26 -19.09
N ALA A 107 -7.83 6.14 -18.58
CA ALA A 107 -7.91 5.89 -17.15
C ALA A 107 -6.53 5.83 -16.45
N VAL A 108 -5.48 5.33 -17.12
CA VAL A 108 -4.11 5.30 -16.56
C VAL A 108 -3.54 6.71 -16.43
N ASP A 109 -3.63 7.52 -17.48
CA ASP A 109 -3.12 8.88 -17.47
C ASP A 109 -3.87 9.74 -16.46
N GLN A 110 -5.18 9.59 -16.38
CA GLN A 110 -6.02 10.24 -15.37
C GLN A 110 -5.67 9.78 -13.94
N ALA A 111 -5.43 8.49 -13.72
CA ALA A 111 -5.03 7.97 -12.43
C ALA A 111 -3.70 8.54 -11.95
N LEU A 112 -2.72 8.69 -12.85
CA LEU A 112 -1.45 9.34 -12.55
C LEU A 112 -1.63 10.82 -12.20
N GLU A 113 -2.44 11.54 -12.96
CA GLU A 113 -2.76 12.94 -12.70
C GLU A 113 -3.46 13.10 -11.34
N ILE A 114 -4.49 12.29 -11.04
CA ILE A 114 -5.19 12.28 -9.76
C ILE A 114 -4.23 11.99 -8.61
N SER A 115 -3.33 11.02 -8.78
CA SER A 115 -2.34 10.67 -7.76
C SER A 115 -1.39 11.82 -7.47
N GLN A 116 -0.91 12.51 -8.52
CA GLN A 116 -0.04 13.68 -8.38
C GLN A 116 -0.75 14.86 -7.71
N GLU A 117 -1.98 15.13 -8.10
CA GLU A 117 -2.80 16.15 -7.47
C GLU A 117 -3.09 15.84 -6.00
N SER A 118 -3.39 14.60 -5.67
CA SER A 118 -3.68 14.17 -4.30
C SER A 118 -2.45 14.22 -3.39
N ALA A 119 -1.25 14.04 -3.96
CA ALA A 119 0.01 14.12 -3.23
C ALA A 119 0.25 15.51 -2.58
N ARG A 120 -0.31 16.59 -3.14
CA ARG A 120 -0.19 17.94 -2.56
C ARG A 120 -0.86 18.10 -1.20
N TYR A 121 -1.80 17.23 -0.87
CA TYR A 121 -2.48 17.24 0.42
C TYR A 121 -1.72 16.51 1.53
N ASN A 122 -0.59 15.87 1.22
CA ASN A 122 0.25 15.27 2.25
C ASN A 122 0.80 16.34 3.19
N ILE A 123 0.87 15.97 4.49
CA ILE A 123 1.46 16.85 5.50
C ILE A 123 2.98 16.91 5.36
N GLY A 124 3.56 18.11 5.52
CA GLY A 124 5.01 18.33 5.44
C GLY A 124 5.53 18.46 4.00
N GLN A 125 6.87 18.57 3.88
CA GLN A 125 7.56 18.76 2.59
C GLN A 125 7.97 17.44 1.92
N VAL A 126 7.57 16.29 2.50
CA VAL A 126 7.95 14.97 1.98
C VAL A 126 7.06 14.63 0.79
N LYS A 127 7.62 14.67 -0.40
CA LYS A 127 6.98 14.11 -1.58
C LYS A 127 7.14 12.59 -1.54
N ARG A 128 6.05 11.89 -1.27
CA ARG A 128 6.02 10.42 -1.28
C ARG A 128 5.64 9.95 -2.67
N THR A 129 6.50 9.19 -3.31
CA THR A 129 6.22 8.56 -4.62
C THR A 129 5.23 7.41 -4.51
N VAL A 130 5.15 6.81 -3.32
CA VAL A 130 4.21 5.72 -3.04
C VAL A 130 3.46 6.03 -1.76
N ASN A 131 2.14 6.11 -1.86
CA ASN A 131 1.26 6.47 -0.76
C ASN A 131 -0.02 5.61 -0.75
N LEU A 132 0.15 4.29 -0.94
CA LEU A 132 -0.93 3.33 -0.92
C LEU A 132 -0.83 2.45 0.32
N PRO A 133 -1.95 2.12 0.99
CA PRO A 133 -1.94 1.23 2.14
C PRO A 133 -1.45 -0.18 1.79
N THR A 134 -1.59 -0.59 0.54
CA THR A 134 -1.22 -1.91 0.02
C THR A 134 0.23 -2.04 -0.39
N ILE A 135 1.04 -0.97 -0.34
CA ILE A 135 2.44 -1.00 -0.81
C ILE A 135 3.27 -2.08 -0.11
N ALA A 136 2.97 -2.37 1.16
CA ALA A 136 3.66 -3.43 1.90
C ALA A 136 3.47 -4.82 1.27
N LEU A 137 2.36 -5.05 0.57
CA LEU A 137 2.08 -6.30 -0.13
C LEU A 137 2.97 -6.45 -1.37
N SER A 138 3.34 -5.36 -2.02
CA SER A 138 4.19 -5.40 -3.20
C SER A 138 5.59 -5.97 -2.91
N PHE A 139 6.07 -5.87 -1.66
CA PHE A 139 7.36 -6.45 -1.26
C PHE A 139 7.31 -7.98 -1.16
N LEU A 140 6.12 -8.53 -0.95
CA LEU A 140 5.86 -9.98 -0.91
C LEU A 140 5.43 -10.52 -2.27
N HIS A 141 5.09 -9.66 -3.23
CA HIS A 141 4.69 -10.09 -4.55
C HIS A 141 5.82 -10.84 -5.25
N PRO A 142 5.58 -11.95 -5.98
CA PRO A 142 6.62 -12.75 -6.65
C PRO A 142 7.58 -11.93 -7.50
N LEU A 143 7.08 -10.92 -8.21
CA LEU A 143 7.89 -10.02 -9.06
C LEU A 143 8.93 -9.22 -8.28
N ASN A 144 8.70 -8.95 -7.00
CA ASN A 144 9.55 -8.10 -6.19
C ASN A 144 10.27 -8.85 -5.07
N GLN A 145 9.75 -9.99 -4.61
CA GLN A 145 10.26 -10.68 -3.43
C GLN A 145 11.76 -11.02 -3.54
N HIS A 146 12.25 -11.36 -4.73
CA HIS A 146 13.66 -11.65 -5.00
C HIS A 146 14.60 -10.46 -4.73
N ARG A 147 14.05 -9.22 -4.70
CA ARG A 147 14.80 -8.00 -4.41
C ARG A 147 15.13 -7.83 -2.94
N PHE A 148 14.43 -8.57 -2.06
CA PHE A 148 14.49 -8.40 -0.62
C PHE A 148 15.21 -9.56 0.07
N ALA A 149 15.92 -9.24 1.17
CA ALA A 149 16.32 -10.22 2.16
C ALA A 149 15.29 -10.22 3.29
N PHE A 150 14.89 -11.42 3.70
CA PHE A 150 13.95 -11.64 4.78
C PHE A 150 14.61 -12.41 5.92
N GLU A 151 14.29 -12.03 7.17
CA GLU A 151 14.82 -12.65 8.39
C GLU A 151 13.71 -12.74 9.45
N LYS A 152 13.50 -13.93 10.02
CA LYS A 152 12.65 -14.08 11.20
C LYS A 152 13.39 -13.51 12.42
N ILE A 153 12.87 -12.47 13.03
CA ILE A 153 13.48 -11.80 14.18
C ILE A 153 12.79 -12.15 15.51
N GLY A 154 11.66 -12.84 15.49
CA GLY A 154 10.94 -13.22 16.68
C GLY A 154 9.52 -13.69 16.41
N GLU A 155 8.79 -13.89 17.49
CA GLU A 155 7.38 -14.25 17.49
C GLU A 155 6.58 -13.26 18.33
N LEU A 156 5.37 -12.97 17.91
CA LEU A 156 4.45 -12.03 18.56
C LEU A 156 3.06 -12.65 18.62
N SER A 157 2.24 -12.23 19.59
CA SER A 157 0.82 -12.55 19.59
C SER A 157 0.03 -11.31 19.19
N ILE A 158 -0.71 -11.41 18.08
CA ILE A 158 -1.60 -10.36 17.59
C ILE A 158 -3.00 -10.93 17.52
N ASP A 159 -3.95 -10.31 18.22
CA ASP A 159 -5.34 -10.75 18.32
C ASP A 159 -5.46 -12.24 18.69
N LYS A 160 -4.66 -12.68 19.66
CA LYS A 160 -4.57 -14.08 20.15
C LYS A 160 -4.04 -15.08 19.09
N ARG A 161 -3.47 -14.62 17.99
CA ARG A 161 -2.84 -15.45 16.98
C ARG A 161 -1.32 -15.35 17.10
N GLN A 162 -0.65 -16.49 17.10
CA GLN A 162 0.81 -16.53 17.01
C GLN A 162 1.24 -16.06 15.62
N THR A 163 2.16 -15.09 15.59
CA THR A 163 2.65 -14.46 14.38
C THR A 163 4.17 -14.37 14.41
N TRP A 164 4.81 -14.44 13.25
CA TRP A 164 6.24 -14.18 13.15
C TRP A 164 6.51 -12.71 12.85
N ALA A 165 7.49 -12.16 13.53
CA ALA A 165 8.05 -10.87 13.20
C ALA A 165 9.16 -11.08 12.16
N ILE A 166 8.93 -10.59 10.94
CA ILE A 166 9.88 -10.70 9.82
C ILE A 166 10.47 -9.32 9.56
N ARG A 167 11.79 -9.24 9.61
CA ARG A 167 12.55 -8.09 9.10
C ARG A 167 12.81 -8.31 7.63
N TYR A 168 12.71 -7.25 6.85
CA TYR A 168 13.11 -7.26 5.45
C TYR A 168 13.89 -5.99 5.10
N HIS A 169 14.78 -6.09 4.11
CA HIS A 169 15.48 -4.96 3.51
C HIS A 169 15.70 -5.22 2.02
N GLU A 170 15.59 -4.18 1.21
CA GLU A 170 15.82 -4.27 -0.21
C GLU A 170 17.31 -4.24 -0.52
N ARG A 171 17.77 -5.16 -1.40
CA ARG A 171 19.17 -5.32 -1.81
C ARG A 171 19.47 -4.82 -3.22
N VAL A 172 18.43 -4.52 -3.98
CA VAL A 172 18.55 -4.14 -5.40
C VAL A 172 18.29 -2.65 -5.57
N GLN A 173 19.12 -1.99 -6.39
CA GLN A 173 18.92 -0.60 -6.76
C GLN A 173 18.42 -0.51 -8.22
N PRO A 174 17.61 0.49 -8.57
CA PRO A 174 16.95 1.42 -7.66
C PRO A 174 15.91 0.71 -6.78
N THR A 175 15.65 1.24 -5.58
CA THR A 175 14.65 0.68 -4.66
C THR A 175 13.23 0.82 -5.19
N VAL A 176 12.33 -0.10 -4.81
CA VAL A 176 10.89 -0.04 -5.18
C VAL A 176 10.26 1.25 -4.68
N VAL A 177 10.61 1.68 -3.46
CA VAL A 177 10.17 2.97 -2.92
C VAL A 177 11.32 3.94 -3.00
N GLN A 178 11.15 5.01 -3.77
CA GLN A 178 12.15 6.07 -3.92
C GLN A 178 11.68 7.36 -3.29
N THR A 179 12.62 8.13 -2.75
CA THR A 179 12.39 9.54 -2.41
C THR A 179 12.78 10.41 -3.61
N GLN A 180 12.08 11.52 -3.83
CA GLN A 180 12.38 12.43 -4.96
C GLN A 180 13.76 13.13 -4.86
N SER A 181 14.54 12.84 -3.86
CA SER A 181 15.86 13.45 -3.61
C SER A 181 17.02 12.47 -3.85
N GLY A 182 16.78 11.32 -4.44
CA GLY A 182 17.82 10.33 -4.74
C GLY A 182 17.97 10.08 -6.19
#